data_2f467331947906e8a4d66b508ab5b722
#
_entry.id   2f467331947906e8a4d66b508ab5b722
#
_cell.length_a   1.000
_cell.length_b   1.000
_cell.length_c   1.000
_cell.angle_alpha   90.00
_cell.angle_beta   90.00
_cell.angle_gamma   90.00
#
_symmetry.space_group_name_H-M   'P 1'
#
loop_
_entity.id
_entity.type
_entity.pdbx_description
1 polymer ?
#
loop_
_entity_poly.entity_id
_entity_poly.type
_entity_poly.pdbx_seq_one_letter_code
_entity_poly.pdbx_strand_id
1 'polypeptide(L)'
;SRRQRQMCIRDRISTVKGGEPVEIILSSNSSKPIYTQITEQIKAQIMDGTLRAGDPIPSMRSLAKSLHVSVITVQRAYEELQRDGFIETTVGRGSFVAVQDPAFYLEEQQRRAEEHLSAAAEIARTGGIPLERLIRALTIFYEEEN
;
A
#
# COMPACT_ATOMS: atom_id res chain seq x y z
N SER A 1 3.95 -7.14 -15.95
CA SER A 1 3.11 -6.25 -16.71
C SER A 1 1.75 -6.14 -16.04
N ARG A 2 1.01 -5.18 -16.47
CA ARG A 2 -0.29 -4.95 -15.90
C ARG A 2 -1.22 -6.14 -16.12
N ARG A 3 -1.13 -6.72 -17.28
CA ARG A 3 -1.97 -7.84 -17.61
C ARG A 3 -1.65 -9.05 -16.73
N GLN A 4 -0.40 -9.30 -16.50
CA GLN A 4 -0.03 -10.38 -15.61
C GLN A 4 -0.51 -10.13 -14.19
N ARG A 5 -0.39 -8.89 -13.77
CA ARG A 5 -0.82 -8.55 -12.45
C ARG A 5 -2.32 -8.77 -12.30
N GLN A 6 -3.07 -8.45 -13.34
CA GLN A 6 -4.49 -8.66 -13.30
C GLN A 6 -4.84 -10.14 -13.23
N MET A 7 -4.11 -10.96 -13.91
CA MET A 7 -4.37 -12.39 -13.83
C MET A 7 -4.12 -12.91 -12.44
N CYS A 8 -3.04 -12.51 -11.84
CA CYS A 8 -2.76 -12.93 -10.48
C CYS A 8 -3.81 -12.45 -9.52
N ILE A 9 -4.23 -11.23 -9.69
CA ILE A 9 -5.24 -10.68 -8.81
C ILE A 9 -6.54 -11.44 -8.96
N ARG A 10 -6.88 -11.77 -10.19
CA ARG A 10 -8.09 -12.49 -10.42
C ARG A 10 -8.07 -13.86 -9.75
N ASP A 11 -6.95 -14.54 -9.85
CA ASP A 11 -6.84 -15.83 -9.22
C ASP A 11 -7.00 -15.73 -7.72
N ARG A 12 -6.36 -14.75 -7.13
CA ARG A 12 -6.45 -14.60 -5.69
C ARG A 12 -7.80 -14.14 -5.24
N ILE A 13 -8.40 -13.25 -6.01
CA ILE A 13 -9.72 -12.78 -5.66
C ILE A 13 -10.71 -13.91 -5.66
N SER A 14 -10.52 -14.85 -6.54
CA SER A 14 -11.45 -15.96 -6.60
C SER A 14 -11.39 -16.78 -5.33
N THR A 15 -10.32 -16.69 -4.58
CA THR A 15 -10.24 -17.42 -3.32
C THR A 15 -10.69 -16.58 -2.14
N VAL A 16 -10.92 -15.29 -2.34
CA VAL A 16 -11.36 -14.43 -1.26
C VAL A 16 -12.87 -14.37 -1.26
N LYS A 17 -13.46 -14.85 -0.19
CA LYS A 17 -14.89 -14.90 -0.12
C LYS A 17 -15.44 -13.56 0.26
N GLY A 18 -16.71 -13.36 -0.08
CA GLY A 18 -17.40 -12.15 0.32
C GLY A 18 -17.01 -10.93 -0.47
N GLY A 19 -16.26 -11.13 -1.55
CA GLY A 19 -15.91 -10.00 -2.38
C GLY A 19 -14.96 -9.03 -1.75
N GLU A 20 -14.19 -9.47 -0.80
CA GLU A 20 -13.23 -8.58 -0.17
C GLU A 20 -12.08 -8.34 -1.11
N PRO A 21 -11.83 -7.10 -1.49
CA PRO A 21 -10.83 -6.80 -2.50
C PRO A 21 -9.42 -6.68 -1.98
N VAL A 22 -9.22 -6.72 -0.68
CA VAL A 22 -7.89 -6.51 -0.12
C VAL A 22 -7.05 -7.74 -0.29
N GLU A 23 -5.92 -7.57 -0.90
CA GLU A 23 -5.00 -8.67 -1.13
C GLU A 23 -3.65 -8.30 -0.58
N ILE A 24 -3.16 -9.05 0.38
CA ILE A 24 -1.92 -8.72 1.06
C ILE A 24 -0.99 -9.91 0.98
N ILE A 25 0.24 -9.64 0.59
CA ILE A 25 1.27 -10.66 0.49
C ILE A 25 2.33 -10.36 1.54
N LEU A 26 2.51 -11.28 2.46
CA LEU A 26 3.48 -11.10 3.52
C LEU A 26 4.77 -11.80 3.16
N SER A 27 5.87 -11.20 3.57
CA SER A 27 7.19 -11.75 3.32
C SER A 27 7.92 -11.93 4.64
N SER A 28 8.35 -13.13 4.91
CA SER A 28 9.14 -13.39 6.11
C SER A 28 10.58 -12.96 5.95
N ASN A 29 10.99 -12.69 4.71
CA ASN A 29 12.35 -12.23 4.44
C ASN A 29 12.49 -10.72 4.54
N SER A 30 11.38 -10.02 4.69
CA SER A 30 11.43 -8.57 4.80
C SER A 30 11.88 -8.19 6.19
N SER A 31 12.62 -7.09 6.28
CA SER A 31 13.03 -6.56 7.58
C SER A 31 11.90 -5.81 8.26
N LYS A 32 10.79 -5.59 7.56
CA LYS A 32 9.69 -4.82 8.12
C LYS A 32 8.77 -5.71 8.93
N PRO A 33 8.27 -5.20 10.05
CA PRO A 33 7.29 -5.97 10.83
C PRO A 33 6.06 -6.30 10.01
N ILE A 34 5.37 -7.33 10.41
CA ILE A 34 4.17 -7.77 9.69
C ILE A 34 3.14 -6.64 9.61
N TYR A 35 2.91 -5.94 10.72
CA TYR A 35 1.88 -4.91 10.69
C TYR A 35 2.25 -3.78 9.72
N THR A 36 3.53 -3.50 9.56
CA THR A 36 3.96 -2.49 8.61
C THR A 36 3.72 -2.96 7.19
N GLN A 37 3.97 -4.22 6.92
CA GLN A 37 3.68 -4.75 5.59
C GLN A 37 2.20 -4.64 5.27
N ILE A 38 1.35 -4.87 6.26
CA ILE A 38 -0.08 -4.75 6.05
C ILE A 38 -0.47 -3.31 5.77
N THR A 39 0.01 -2.37 6.59
CA THR A 39 -0.36 -0.97 6.41
C THR A 39 0.12 -0.44 5.08
N GLU A 40 1.35 -0.78 4.70
CA GLU A 40 1.88 -0.25 3.45
C GLU A 40 1.15 -0.77 2.25
N GLN A 41 0.75 -2.03 2.27
CA GLN A 41 0.05 -2.57 1.12
C GLN A 41 -1.36 -2.02 1.00
N ILE A 42 -2.04 -1.82 2.12
CA ILE A 42 -3.37 -1.22 2.07
C ILE A 42 -3.27 0.23 1.62
N LYS A 43 -2.30 0.98 2.12
CA LYS A 43 -2.10 2.35 1.66
C LYS A 43 -1.84 2.40 0.17
N ALA A 44 -1.01 1.50 -0.33
CA ALA A 44 -0.70 1.48 -1.75
C ALA A 44 -1.94 1.19 -2.58
N GLN A 45 -2.79 0.29 -2.13
CA GLN A 45 -4.00 -0.03 -2.87
C GLN A 45 -5.00 1.12 -2.86
N ILE A 46 -5.04 1.87 -1.77
CA ILE A 46 -5.89 3.05 -1.72
C ILE A 46 -5.34 4.13 -2.66
N MET A 47 -4.03 4.30 -2.66
CA MET A 47 -3.43 5.33 -3.48
C MET A 47 -3.48 5.03 -4.95
N ASP A 48 -3.41 3.76 -5.34
CA ASP A 48 -3.43 3.44 -6.77
C ASP A 48 -4.84 3.19 -7.30
N GLY A 49 -5.85 3.36 -6.45
CA GLY A 49 -7.23 3.24 -6.91
C GLY A 49 -7.81 1.84 -6.84
N THR A 50 -7.03 0.86 -6.41
CA THR A 50 -7.56 -0.49 -6.26
C THR A 50 -8.66 -0.52 -5.21
N LEU A 51 -8.45 0.19 -4.11
CA LEU A 51 -9.45 0.38 -3.09
C LEU A 51 -9.95 1.81 -3.19
N ARG A 52 -11.26 1.97 -3.25
CA ARG A 52 -11.86 3.29 -3.42
C ARG A 52 -12.53 3.72 -2.15
N ALA A 53 -12.73 5.02 -2.03
CA ALA A 53 -13.42 5.57 -0.87
C ALA A 53 -14.76 4.89 -0.69
N GLY A 54 -15.03 4.49 0.55
CA GLY A 54 -16.27 3.80 0.85
C GLY A 54 -16.24 2.30 0.70
N ASP A 55 -15.19 1.76 0.08
CA ASP A 55 -15.09 0.31 -0.07
C ASP A 55 -14.90 -0.34 1.30
N PRO A 56 -15.58 -1.44 1.55
CA PRO A 56 -15.35 -2.16 2.81
C PRO A 56 -14.01 -2.88 2.77
N ILE A 57 -13.39 -2.98 3.91
CA ILE A 57 -12.19 -3.80 4.05
C ILE A 57 -12.52 -4.91 5.04
N PRO A 58 -11.78 -6.01 5.01
CA PRO A 58 -12.12 -7.15 5.86
C PRO A 58 -12.05 -6.79 7.33
N SER A 59 -12.80 -7.52 8.13
CA SER A 59 -12.70 -7.35 9.57
C SER A 59 -11.30 -7.78 10.01
N MET A 60 -10.90 -7.30 11.18
CA MET A 60 -9.59 -7.66 11.69
C MET A 60 -9.44 -9.17 11.84
N ARG A 61 -10.49 -9.82 12.32
CA ARG A 61 -10.42 -11.27 12.47
C ARG A 61 -10.33 -11.99 11.15
N SER A 62 -11.10 -11.51 10.17
CA SER A 62 -11.10 -12.12 8.88
C SER A 62 -9.74 -12.00 8.21
N LEU A 63 -9.16 -10.83 8.28
CA LEU A 63 -7.86 -10.62 7.68
C LEU A 63 -6.77 -11.41 8.41
N ALA A 64 -6.83 -11.43 9.73
CA ALA A 64 -5.85 -12.18 10.51
C ALA A 64 -5.92 -13.66 10.15
N LYS A 65 -7.12 -14.18 9.98
CA LYS A 65 -7.28 -15.57 9.62
C LYS A 65 -6.74 -15.84 8.23
N SER A 66 -7.03 -14.95 7.29
CA SER A 66 -6.53 -15.11 5.93
C SER A 66 -5.02 -15.11 5.87
N LEU A 67 -4.41 -14.26 6.65
CA LEU A 67 -2.96 -14.09 6.61
C LEU A 67 -2.22 -15.00 7.58
N HIS A 68 -2.96 -15.72 8.41
CA HIS A 68 -2.36 -16.60 9.43
C HIS A 68 -1.48 -15.81 10.39
N VAL A 69 -1.98 -14.66 10.83
CA VAL A 69 -1.29 -13.83 11.81
C VAL A 69 -2.25 -13.55 12.96
N SER A 70 -1.73 -12.96 14.02
CA SER A 70 -2.58 -12.67 15.18
C SER A 70 -3.49 -11.48 14.90
N VAL A 71 -4.64 -11.48 15.56
CA VAL A 71 -5.57 -10.37 15.45
C VAL A 71 -4.91 -9.09 15.95
N ILE A 72 -4.08 -9.20 16.96
CA ILE A 72 -3.42 -8.02 17.52
C ILE A 72 -2.53 -7.35 16.48
N THR A 73 -1.86 -8.15 15.65
CA THR A 73 -1.03 -7.60 14.58
C THR A 73 -1.88 -6.82 13.58
N VAL A 74 -3.02 -7.40 13.18
CA VAL A 74 -3.91 -6.72 12.26
C VAL A 74 -4.52 -5.48 12.90
N GLN A 75 -4.87 -5.61 14.17
CA GLN A 75 -5.44 -4.47 14.90
C GLN A 75 -4.47 -3.30 14.90
N ARG A 76 -3.19 -3.57 15.12
CA ARG A 76 -2.20 -2.49 15.10
C ARG A 76 -2.13 -1.84 13.74
N ALA A 77 -2.18 -2.64 12.68
CA ALA A 77 -2.15 -2.10 11.33
C ALA A 77 -3.36 -1.22 11.08
N TYR A 78 -4.54 -1.69 11.49
CA TYR A 78 -5.75 -0.91 11.25
C TYR A 78 -5.77 0.37 12.08
N GLU A 79 -5.24 0.32 13.29
CA GLU A 79 -5.18 1.53 14.11
C GLU A 79 -4.29 2.57 13.46
N GLU A 80 -3.19 2.13 12.88
CA GLU A 80 -2.32 3.05 12.18
C GLU A 80 -2.99 3.63 10.95
N LEU A 81 -3.66 2.79 10.18
CA LEU A 81 -4.36 3.27 8.99
C LEU A 81 -5.46 4.26 9.36
N GLN A 82 -6.14 3.99 10.45
CA GLN A 82 -7.21 4.89 10.89
C GLN A 82 -6.65 6.21 11.38
N ARG A 83 -5.56 6.15 12.13
CA ARG A 83 -4.92 7.36 12.62
C ARG A 83 -4.43 8.23 11.48
N ASP A 84 -3.94 7.60 10.43
CA ASP A 84 -3.41 8.34 9.29
C ASP A 84 -4.49 8.74 8.28
N GLY A 85 -5.74 8.42 8.55
CA GLY A 85 -6.83 8.89 7.70
C GLY A 85 -7.15 8.04 6.50
N PHE A 86 -6.60 6.83 6.42
CA PHE A 86 -6.85 5.97 5.28
C PHE A 86 -8.12 5.15 5.40
N ILE A 87 -8.51 4.78 6.61
CA ILE A 87 -9.72 4.01 6.80
C ILE A 87 -10.52 4.59 7.96
N GLU A 88 -11.80 4.22 7.99
CA GLU A 88 -12.71 4.57 9.07
C GLU A 88 -13.35 3.33 9.59
N THR A 89 -13.57 3.29 10.89
CA THR A 89 -14.26 2.17 11.51
C THR A 89 -15.54 2.66 12.13
N THR A 90 -16.62 2.01 11.78
CA THR A 90 -17.93 2.35 12.33
C THR A 90 -18.40 1.17 13.17
N VAL A 91 -18.77 1.46 14.39
CA VAL A 91 -19.23 0.42 15.30
C VAL A 91 -20.45 -0.27 14.69
N GLY A 92 -20.39 -1.58 14.63
CA GLY A 92 -21.49 -2.39 14.10
C GLY A 92 -21.51 -2.49 12.59
N ARG A 93 -20.66 -1.76 11.87
CA ARG A 93 -20.67 -1.81 10.43
C ARG A 93 -19.34 -2.22 9.83
N GLY A 94 -18.25 -2.13 10.59
CA GLY A 94 -16.95 -2.55 10.12
C GLY A 94 -16.09 -1.39 9.70
N SER A 95 -15.05 -1.72 8.94
CA SER A 95 -14.07 -0.75 8.49
C SER A 95 -14.21 -0.49 7.00
N PHE A 96 -13.99 0.73 6.60
CA PHE A 96 -14.16 1.16 5.23
C PHE A 96 -13.03 2.10 4.85
N VAL A 97 -12.75 2.16 3.56
CA VAL A 97 -11.78 3.13 3.05
C VAL A 97 -12.36 4.53 3.24
N ALA A 98 -11.59 5.41 3.87
CA ALA A 98 -12.07 6.75 4.16
C ALA A 98 -12.04 7.61 2.90
N VAL A 99 -12.89 8.63 2.89
CA VAL A 99 -12.89 9.60 1.81
C VAL A 99 -11.65 10.47 1.96
N GLN A 100 -10.88 10.55 0.89
CA GLN A 100 -9.64 11.32 0.92
C GLN A 100 -9.88 12.67 0.29
N ASP A 101 -9.38 13.73 0.94
CA ASP A 101 -9.45 15.01 0.30
C ASP A 101 -8.27 15.14 -0.69
N PRO A 102 -8.42 15.91 -1.77
CA PRO A 102 -7.37 15.98 -2.79
C PRO A 102 -6.02 16.46 -2.26
N ALA A 103 -6.02 17.36 -1.30
CA ALA A 103 -4.76 17.84 -0.74
C ALA A 103 -4.04 16.72 0.01
N PHE A 104 -4.79 15.94 0.78
CA PHE A 104 -4.21 14.82 1.49
C PHE A 104 -3.63 13.80 0.52
N TYR A 105 -4.36 13.52 -0.54
CA TYR A 105 -3.91 12.56 -1.54
C TYR A 105 -2.59 13.02 -2.15
N LEU A 106 -2.51 14.29 -2.52
CA LEU A 106 -1.32 14.82 -3.14
C LEU A 106 -0.14 14.78 -2.19
N GLU A 107 -0.36 15.16 -0.94
CA GLU A 107 0.71 15.13 0.04
C GLU A 107 1.23 13.72 0.27
N GLU A 108 0.32 12.76 0.33
CA GLU A 108 0.73 11.39 0.56
C GLU A 108 1.50 10.84 -0.62
N GLN A 109 1.09 11.16 -1.84
CA GLN A 109 1.82 10.74 -3.02
C GLN A 109 3.21 11.38 -3.04
N GLN A 110 3.29 12.66 -2.69
CA GLN A 110 4.57 13.34 -2.62
C GLN A 110 5.50 12.67 -1.61
N ARG A 111 4.97 12.35 -0.44
CA ARG A 111 5.78 11.71 0.59
C ARG A 111 6.30 10.36 0.12
N ARG A 112 5.45 9.58 -0.54
CA ARG A 112 5.87 8.29 -1.05
C ARG A 112 6.96 8.43 -2.10
N ALA A 113 6.81 9.40 -2.99
CA ALA A 113 7.83 9.63 -4.01
C ALA A 113 9.14 10.05 -3.37
N GLU A 114 9.07 10.89 -2.35
CA GLU A 114 10.28 11.37 -1.70
C GLU A 114 11.02 10.27 -0.96
N GLU A 115 10.31 9.29 -0.45
CA GLU A 115 10.97 8.15 0.17
C GLU A 115 11.86 7.42 -0.82
N HIS A 116 11.35 7.21 -2.03
CA HIS A 116 12.13 6.53 -3.04
C HIS A 116 13.27 7.41 -3.56
N LEU A 117 13.02 8.70 -3.67
CA LEU A 117 14.07 9.62 -4.10
C LEU A 117 15.19 9.67 -3.08
N SER A 118 14.84 9.66 -1.82
CA SER A 118 15.83 9.69 -0.77
C SER A 118 16.71 8.44 -0.82
N ALA A 119 16.09 7.29 -1.02
CA ALA A 119 16.84 6.06 -1.14
C ALA A 119 17.75 6.08 -2.37
N ALA A 120 17.23 6.57 -3.48
CA ALA A 120 18.04 6.67 -4.69
C ALA A 120 19.21 7.61 -4.50
N ALA A 121 18.99 8.72 -3.83
CA ALA A 121 20.06 9.69 -3.59
C ALA A 121 21.16 9.09 -2.74
N GLU A 122 20.79 8.31 -1.76
CA GLU A 122 21.78 7.71 -0.90
C GLU A 122 22.61 6.67 -1.66
N ILE A 123 21.96 5.86 -2.48
CA ILE A 123 22.68 4.89 -3.29
C ILE A 123 23.63 5.59 -4.24
N ALA A 124 23.17 6.68 -4.85
CA ALA A 124 24.01 7.40 -5.79
C ALA A 124 25.22 8.02 -5.10
N ARG A 125 25.00 8.57 -3.91
CA ARG A 125 26.07 9.22 -3.18
C ARG A 125 27.16 8.24 -2.78
N THR A 126 26.75 7.09 -2.26
CA THR A 126 27.72 6.10 -1.83
C THR A 126 28.30 5.34 -3.00
N GLY A 127 27.58 5.20 -4.09
CA GLY A 127 28.05 4.47 -5.25
C GLY A 127 28.78 5.28 -6.28
N GLY A 128 28.89 6.60 -6.07
CA GLY A 128 29.64 7.43 -7.00
C GLY A 128 28.88 7.83 -8.24
N ILE A 129 27.56 7.77 -8.21
CA ILE A 129 26.76 8.21 -9.35
C ILE A 129 26.55 9.72 -9.22
N PRO A 130 26.96 10.49 -10.25
CA PRO A 130 26.78 11.94 -10.16
C PRO A 130 25.34 12.35 -10.23
N LEU A 131 25.05 13.51 -9.64
CA LEU A 131 23.70 14.01 -9.56
C LEU A 131 23.05 14.15 -10.92
N GLU A 132 23.78 14.67 -11.91
CA GLU A 132 23.19 14.85 -13.22
C GLU A 132 22.75 13.53 -13.84
N ARG A 133 23.46 12.45 -13.55
CA ARG A 133 23.06 11.17 -14.07
C ARG A 133 21.77 10.70 -13.43
N LEU A 134 21.64 10.97 -12.15
CA LEU A 134 20.43 10.63 -11.42
C LEU A 134 19.25 11.44 -11.94
N ILE A 135 19.46 12.72 -12.19
CA ILE A 135 18.40 13.58 -12.71
C ILE A 135 17.99 13.10 -14.10
N ARG A 136 18.95 12.71 -14.91
CA ARG A 136 18.63 12.20 -16.24
C ARG A 136 17.79 10.93 -16.15
N ALA A 137 18.17 10.03 -15.27
CA ALA A 137 17.42 8.79 -15.11
C ALA A 137 15.99 9.08 -14.67
N LEU A 138 15.84 10.00 -13.72
CA LEU A 138 14.52 10.35 -13.26
C LEU A 138 13.68 10.95 -14.37
N THR A 139 14.29 11.79 -15.18
CA THR A 139 13.57 12.42 -16.29
C THR A 139 13.10 11.35 -17.27
N ILE A 140 13.94 10.38 -17.57
CA ILE A 140 13.58 9.33 -18.49
C ILE A 140 12.41 8.52 -17.95
N PHE A 141 12.49 8.12 -16.68
CA PHE A 141 11.40 7.36 -16.08
C PHE A 141 10.10 8.14 -16.05
N TYR A 142 10.20 9.42 -15.77
CA TYR A 142 8.99 10.25 -15.68
C TYR A 142 8.32 10.39 -17.04
N GLU A 143 9.10 10.52 -18.07
CA GLU A 143 8.54 10.73 -19.39
C GLU A 143 8.23 9.44 -20.13
N GLU A 144 8.66 8.32 -19.57
CA GLU A 144 8.39 7.05 -20.17
C GLU A 144 6.91 6.78 -20.03
N GLU A 145 6.21 6.76 -21.12
CA GLU A 145 4.86 6.59 -21.03
C GLU A 145 4.48 5.26 -21.16
N ASN A 146 3.71 4.76 -20.73
CA ASN A 146 3.43 3.44 -20.89
C ASN A 146 2.31 3.06 -21.64
#